data_2b6b33ae266d8243e8c3d90c42ceb6c6
#
_entry.id   2b6b33ae266d8243e8c3d90c42ceb6c6
#
_cell.length_a   1.000
_cell.length_b   1.000
_cell.length_c   1.000
_cell.angle_alpha   90.00
_cell.angle_beta   90.00
_cell.angle_gamma   90.00
#
_symmetry.space_group_name_H-M   'P 1'
#
loop_
_entity.id
_entity.type
_entity.pdbx_description
1 polymer ?
#
loop_
_entity_poly.entity_id
_entity_poly.type
_entity_poly.pdbx_seq_one_letter_code
_entity_poly.pdbx_strand_id
1 'polypeptide(L)'
;MTGHGTDRLDRLFARFTSRNPDASAVLAVESLDGSFAWSSGHGSRSTRAQEPFSADDPYFLASATKLYVVALVMQLRAEGSLELDTPVVDLLPAGAIAGVHVLHGRDHTAMITVRQLLAHTSGLADYLEDRQSDRTVLLHIVSAPGGDRGWTRDDVLEINRHRTTPRFAPGSRRAHYSDTNFQILGLLIETITGRTFEANLRDRICVPLGLTGTHVFGTESSPVYDDVATMLRGKAALRIPLVMASVTADGGIVSSAADSITFLRAFFTGRLFPNHYLAEMQQQWRRVFFPLEYGVGLMRFELPRLMSPFARPPVLLGHSGVNGTLMFFEPNHTLLVAGTVNQLRPRSLGYRLMLGAVQAAPR
;
A
#
# COMPACT_ATOMS: atom_id res chain seq x y z
N MET A 1 -4.69 -11.09 32.77
CA MET A 1 -5.34 -11.95 31.74
C MET A 1 -4.60 -11.94 30.37
N THR A 2 -3.32 -11.59 30.34
CA THR A 2 -2.51 -11.35 29.11
C THR A 2 -1.86 -12.61 28.50
N GLY A 3 -1.67 -13.70 29.23
CA GLY A 3 -0.92 -14.87 28.75
C GLY A 3 -1.62 -15.73 27.67
N HIS A 4 -2.95 -15.91 27.75
CA HIS A 4 -3.65 -16.83 26.85
C HIS A 4 -3.84 -16.31 25.40
N GLY A 5 -3.82 -14.99 25.20
CA GLY A 5 -3.94 -14.38 23.87
C GLY A 5 -2.65 -14.44 23.07
N THR A 6 -1.52 -14.20 23.71
CA THR A 6 -0.17 -14.30 23.12
C THR A 6 0.15 -15.74 22.72
N ASP A 7 -0.12 -16.74 23.59
CA ASP A 7 0.11 -18.17 23.30
C ASP A 7 -0.60 -18.65 22.02
N ARG A 8 -1.78 -18.10 21.70
CA ARG A 8 -2.52 -18.47 20.46
C ARG A 8 -1.85 -17.89 19.22
N LEU A 9 -1.38 -16.65 19.31
CA LEU A 9 -0.65 -15.97 18.24
C LEU A 9 0.73 -16.63 18.03
N ASP A 10 1.43 -16.98 19.09
CA ASP A 10 2.71 -17.69 19.01
C ASP A 10 2.56 -19.04 18.30
N ARG A 11 1.56 -19.84 18.69
CA ARG A 11 1.26 -21.12 18.02
C ARG A 11 0.85 -20.93 16.56
N LEU A 12 0.08 -19.91 16.25
CA LEU A 12 -0.30 -19.59 14.88
C LEU A 12 0.93 -19.26 14.04
N PHE A 13 1.77 -18.34 14.55
CA PHE A 13 2.95 -17.86 13.82
C PHE A 13 3.98 -18.98 13.64
N ALA A 14 4.25 -19.78 14.68
CA ALA A 14 5.11 -20.97 14.60
C ALA A 14 4.60 -22.00 13.57
N ARG A 15 3.28 -22.24 13.52
CA ARG A 15 2.68 -23.12 12.50
C ARG A 15 2.80 -22.55 11.10
N PHE A 16 2.65 -21.23 10.96
CA PHE A 16 2.82 -20.55 9.67
C PHE A 16 4.25 -20.68 9.18
N THR A 17 5.24 -20.37 10.00
CA THR A 17 6.67 -20.41 9.65
C THR A 17 7.16 -21.83 9.38
N SER A 18 6.71 -22.82 10.15
CA SER A 18 7.05 -24.24 9.91
C SER A 18 6.56 -24.75 8.54
N ARG A 19 5.46 -24.20 8.03
CA ARG A 19 4.91 -24.53 6.69
C ARG A 19 5.52 -23.71 5.57
N ASN A 20 6.17 -22.59 5.90
CA ASN A 20 6.77 -21.64 4.96
C ASN A 20 8.18 -21.27 5.43
N PRO A 21 9.12 -22.26 5.53
CA PRO A 21 10.43 -22.03 6.13
C PRO A 21 11.30 -21.03 5.33
N ASP A 22 11.02 -20.88 4.04
CA ASP A 22 11.74 -19.95 3.17
C ASP A 22 11.19 -18.51 3.27
N ALA A 23 10.10 -18.25 4.00
CA ALA A 23 9.55 -16.91 4.15
C ALA A 23 10.28 -16.11 5.23
N SER A 24 10.71 -14.89 4.92
CA SER A 24 11.12 -13.91 5.93
C SER A 24 9.89 -13.10 6.32
N ALA A 25 9.30 -13.42 7.47
CA ALA A 25 8.02 -12.87 7.88
C ALA A 25 8.11 -12.14 9.22
N VAL A 26 7.41 -11.02 9.31
CA VAL A 26 7.17 -10.31 10.57
C VAL A 26 5.69 -9.94 10.65
N LEU A 27 5.12 -10.03 11.83
CA LEU A 27 3.75 -9.66 12.10
C LEU A 27 3.65 -8.97 13.46
N ALA A 28 2.95 -7.85 13.51
CA ALA A 28 2.54 -7.16 14.73
C ALA A 28 1.01 -7.10 14.79
N VAL A 29 0.44 -7.31 15.97
CA VAL A 29 -0.99 -7.21 16.27
C VAL A 29 -1.16 -6.43 17.55
N GLU A 30 -1.91 -5.33 17.49
CA GLU A 30 -2.20 -4.50 18.65
C GLU A 30 -3.68 -4.12 18.72
N SER A 31 -4.19 -3.89 19.91
CA SER A 31 -5.47 -3.23 20.08
C SER A 31 -5.35 -1.73 19.77
N LEU A 32 -6.42 -1.11 19.29
CA LEU A 32 -6.43 0.32 18.93
C LEU A 32 -6.11 1.22 20.12
N ASP A 33 -6.53 0.80 21.34
CA ASP A 33 -6.26 1.51 22.60
C ASP A 33 -4.89 1.21 23.22
N GLY A 34 -4.12 0.28 22.64
CA GLY A 34 -2.80 -0.11 23.13
C GLY A 34 -2.81 -1.06 24.35
N SER A 35 -3.97 -1.52 24.80
CA SER A 35 -4.08 -2.44 25.95
C SER A 35 -3.54 -3.86 25.68
N PHE A 36 -3.43 -4.21 24.40
CA PHE A 36 -2.84 -5.45 23.91
C PHE A 36 -1.81 -5.16 22.83
N ALA A 37 -0.64 -5.79 22.92
CA ALA A 37 0.39 -5.76 21.88
C ALA A 37 1.08 -7.13 21.78
N TRP A 38 1.33 -7.57 20.56
CA TRP A 38 2.07 -8.77 20.25
C TRP A 38 2.81 -8.58 18.93
N SER A 39 4.05 -9.07 18.85
CA SER A 39 4.78 -9.16 17.59
C SER A 39 5.67 -10.39 17.55
N SER A 40 5.94 -10.89 16.35
CA SER A 40 6.88 -12.00 16.15
C SER A 40 7.50 -11.92 14.76
N GLY A 41 8.73 -12.39 14.63
CA GLY A 41 9.45 -12.45 13.38
C GLY A 41 10.08 -13.81 13.12
N HIS A 42 10.33 -14.11 11.84
CA HIS A 42 10.92 -15.36 11.37
C HIS A 42 11.76 -15.12 10.13
N GLY A 43 12.81 -15.89 9.98
CA GLY A 43 13.75 -15.79 8.89
C GLY A 43 14.81 -14.73 9.16
N SER A 44 15.59 -14.41 8.13
CA SER A 44 16.66 -13.42 8.21
C SER A 44 16.16 -12.07 7.67
N ARG A 45 16.60 -10.98 8.30
CA ARG A 45 16.36 -9.62 7.82
C ARG A 45 16.87 -9.42 6.41
N SER A 46 18.06 -9.91 6.12
CA SER A 46 18.64 -9.75 4.79
C SER A 46 19.51 -10.96 4.40
N THR A 47 19.90 -11.05 3.15
CA THR A 47 20.84 -12.08 2.67
C THR A 47 22.26 -11.93 3.25
N ARG A 48 22.57 -10.77 3.83
CA ARG A 48 23.87 -10.46 4.44
C ARG A 48 23.89 -10.61 5.96
N ALA A 49 22.76 -10.39 6.63
CA ALA A 49 22.63 -10.48 8.08
C ALA A 49 21.88 -11.75 8.46
N GLN A 50 22.46 -12.59 9.30
CA GLN A 50 21.81 -13.77 9.85
C GLN A 50 20.97 -13.47 11.12
N GLU A 51 20.75 -12.17 11.38
CA GLU A 51 19.93 -11.74 12.50
C GLU A 51 18.45 -12.10 12.26
N PRO A 52 17.72 -12.54 13.30
CA PRO A 52 16.30 -12.80 13.21
C PRO A 52 15.54 -11.54 12.78
N PHE A 53 14.55 -11.70 11.92
CA PHE A 53 13.70 -10.61 11.49
C PHE A 53 12.78 -10.19 12.65
N SER A 54 12.74 -8.90 12.96
CA SER A 54 11.99 -8.31 14.09
C SER A 54 10.95 -7.28 13.64
N ALA A 55 10.11 -6.84 14.58
CA ALA A 55 9.08 -5.83 14.30
C ALA A 55 9.66 -4.45 13.97
N ASP A 56 10.90 -4.18 14.35
CA ASP A 56 11.59 -2.90 14.12
C ASP A 56 12.41 -2.90 12.83
N ASP A 57 12.58 -4.07 12.21
CA ASP A 57 13.38 -4.17 10.99
C ASP A 57 12.65 -3.60 9.78
N PRO A 58 13.39 -2.89 8.88
CA PRO A 58 12.81 -2.27 7.71
C PRO A 58 12.44 -3.28 6.62
N TYR A 59 11.28 -3.10 6.01
CA TYR A 59 10.82 -3.82 4.83
C TYR A 59 10.07 -2.89 3.87
N PHE A 60 9.99 -3.27 2.60
CA PHE A 60 9.24 -2.50 1.61
C PHE A 60 7.73 -2.65 1.83
N LEU A 61 7.04 -1.53 1.90
CA LEU A 61 5.58 -1.51 2.02
C LEU A 61 4.89 -1.88 0.71
N ALA A 62 5.56 -1.72 -0.42
CA ALA A 62 4.95 -1.82 -1.74
C ALA A 62 3.64 -1.01 -1.76
N SER A 63 2.55 -1.54 -2.31
CA SER A 63 1.29 -0.79 -2.43
C SER A 63 0.67 -0.31 -1.10
N ALA A 64 1.11 -0.80 0.07
CA ALA A 64 0.67 -0.21 1.34
C ALA A 64 1.16 1.24 1.54
N THR A 65 2.18 1.69 0.79
CA THR A 65 2.57 3.09 0.60
C THR A 65 1.37 4.01 0.32
N LYS A 66 0.37 3.49 -0.39
CA LYS A 66 -0.81 4.26 -0.77
C LYS A 66 -1.59 4.85 0.42
N LEU A 67 -1.57 4.18 1.58
CA LEU A 67 -2.20 4.74 2.79
C LEU A 67 -1.52 6.05 3.25
N TYR A 68 -0.22 6.17 3.10
CA TYR A 68 0.52 7.39 3.44
C TYR A 68 0.19 8.52 2.46
N VAL A 69 0.09 8.21 1.16
CA VAL A 69 -0.38 9.18 0.15
C VAL A 69 -1.80 9.65 0.46
N VAL A 70 -2.70 8.73 0.81
CA VAL A 70 -4.07 9.06 1.22
C VAL A 70 -4.07 9.99 2.42
N ALA A 71 -3.26 9.70 3.46
CA ALA A 71 -3.16 10.56 4.65
C ALA A 71 -2.70 11.98 4.28
N LEU A 72 -1.69 12.11 3.41
CA LEU A 72 -1.22 13.42 2.93
C LEU A 72 -2.30 14.18 2.15
N VAL A 73 -3.02 13.52 1.25
CA VAL A 73 -4.12 14.13 0.48
C VAL A 73 -5.25 14.58 1.42
N MET A 74 -5.60 13.78 2.44
CA MET A 74 -6.64 14.13 3.41
C MET A 74 -6.20 15.26 4.35
N GLN A 75 -4.89 15.40 4.66
CA GLN A 75 -4.35 16.55 5.37
C GLN A 75 -4.48 17.82 4.53
N LEU A 76 -4.07 17.78 3.25
CA LEU A 76 -4.20 18.92 2.33
C LEU A 76 -5.66 19.35 2.14
N ARG A 77 -6.58 18.38 2.12
CA ARG A 77 -8.01 18.67 2.13
C ARG A 77 -8.46 19.36 3.42
N ALA A 78 -8.01 18.88 4.58
CA ALA A 78 -8.34 19.49 5.87
C ALA A 78 -7.79 20.91 6.01
N GLU A 79 -6.68 21.23 5.33
CA GLU A 79 -6.08 22.56 5.22
C GLU A 79 -6.81 23.47 4.20
N GLY A 80 -7.79 22.93 3.46
CA GLY A 80 -8.51 23.67 2.40
C GLY A 80 -7.71 23.86 1.11
N SER A 81 -6.61 23.13 0.93
CA SER A 81 -5.74 23.25 -0.26
C SER A 81 -6.29 22.50 -1.49
N LEU A 82 -7.23 21.58 -1.28
CA LEU A 82 -7.93 20.84 -2.34
C LEU A 82 -9.28 20.31 -1.85
N GLU A 83 -10.18 20.04 -2.81
CA GLU A 83 -11.38 19.24 -2.59
C GLU A 83 -11.32 17.95 -3.41
N LEU A 84 -11.97 16.87 -2.93
CA LEU A 84 -11.87 15.56 -3.58
C LEU A 84 -12.50 15.55 -4.98
N ASP A 85 -13.50 16.37 -5.23
CA ASP A 85 -14.20 16.42 -6.52
C ASP A 85 -13.62 17.47 -7.49
N THR A 86 -12.53 18.16 -7.10
CA THR A 86 -11.79 19.04 -7.99
C THR A 86 -11.10 18.25 -9.11
N PRO A 87 -11.23 18.65 -10.38
CA PRO A 87 -10.43 18.09 -11.46
C PRO A 87 -8.94 18.27 -11.19
N VAL A 88 -8.17 17.19 -11.40
CA VAL A 88 -6.73 17.21 -11.08
C VAL A 88 -5.96 18.21 -11.94
N VAL A 89 -6.41 18.44 -13.16
CA VAL A 89 -5.80 19.43 -14.09
C VAL A 89 -5.87 20.87 -13.56
N ASP A 90 -6.84 21.18 -12.69
CA ASP A 90 -6.98 22.51 -12.07
C ASP A 90 -5.98 22.73 -10.91
N LEU A 91 -5.39 21.66 -10.42
CA LEU A 91 -4.45 21.65 -9.29
C LEU A 91 -2.99 21.41 -9.72
N LEU A 92 -2.76 21.08 -10.97
CA LEU A 92 -1.44 20.79 -11.54
C LEU A 92 -0.99 21.88 -12.53
N PRO A 93 0.31 22.00 -12.79
CA PRO A 93 0.80 22.87 -13.87
C PRO A 93 0.15 22.53 -15.21
N ALA A 94 -0.12 23.55 -16.02
CA ALA A 94 -0.78 23.39 -17.31
C ALA A 94 -0.05 22.32 -18.16
N GLY A 95 -0.80 21.36 -18.65
CA GLY A 95 -0.27 20.29 -19.51
C GLY A 95 0.46 19.14 -18.79
N ALA A 96 0.67 19.20 -17.47
CA ALA A 96 1.45 18.20 -16.73
C ALA A 96 0.99 16.75 -16.99
N ILE A 97 -0.32 16.53 -17.04
CA ILE A 97 -0.93 15.21 -17.32
C ILE A 97 -1.73 15.18 -18.61
N ALA A 98 -1.53 16.12 -19.53
CA ALA A 98 -2.29 16.18 -20.78
C ALA A 98 -2.18 14.85 -21.56
N GLY A 99 -3.31 14.37 -22.09
CA GLY A 99 -3.38 13.19 -22.95
C GLY A 99 -3.18 11.84 -22.24
N VAL A 100 -3.10 11.78 -20.89
CA VAL A 100 -2.93 10.49 -20.18
C VAL A 100 -4.19 9.60 -20.23
N HIS A 101 -5.34 10.18 -20.59
CA HIS A 101 -6.61 9.44 -20.65
C HIS A 101 -7.32 9.66 -22.00
N VAL A 102 -6.74 9.16 -23.07
CA VAL A 102 -7.39 9.16 -24.39
C VAL A 102 -8.06 7.81 -24.63
N LEU A 103 -9.39 7.82 -24.73
CA LEU A 103 -10.22 6.62 -24.95
C LEU A 103 -11.12 6.83 -26.19
N HIS A 104 -11.02 5.92 -27.16
CA HIS A 104 -11.76 5.99 -28.43
C HIS A 104 -11.60 7.35 -29.15
N GLY A 105 -10.39 7.89 -29.13
CA GLY A 105 -10.05 9.18 -29.79
C GLY A 105 -10.51 10.42 -29.02
N ARG A 106 -11.14 10.28 -27.85
CA ARG A 106 -11.54 11.40 -26.99
C ARG A 106 -10.65 11.48 -25.76
N ASP A 107 -10.12 12.68 -25.49
CA ASP A 107 -9.38 12.98 -24.27
C ASP A 107 -10.35 13.26 -23.09
N HIS A 108 -10.25 12.47 -22.04
CA HIS A 108 -11.01 12.58 -20.81
C HIS A 108 -10.16 13.07 -19.63
N THR A 109 -8.90 13.44 -19.85
CA THR A 109 -7.95 13.81 -18.80
C THR A 109 -8.51 14.89 -17.87
N ALA A 110 -9.16 15.92 -18.43
CA ALA A 110 -9.76 17.01 -17.67
C ALA A 110 -10.96 16.60 -16.78
N MET A 111 -11.50 15.41 -16.97
CA MET A 111 -12.62 14.89 -16.15
C MET A 111 -12.15 14.12 -14.90
N ILE A 112 -10.85 13.86 -14.77
CA ILE A 112 -10.31 13.08 -13.66
C ILE A 112 -10.27 13.94 -12.41
N THR A 113 -10.94 13.51 -11.34
CA THR A 113 -10.92 14.18 -10.04
C THR A 113 -9.97 13.50 -9.06
N VAL A 114 -9.58 14.21 -7.99
CA VAL A 114 -8.78 13.65 -6.89
C VAL A 114 -9.46 12.41 -6.29
N ARG A 115 -10.78 12.45 -6.07
CA ARG A 115 -11.59 11.32 -5.61
C ARG A 115 -11.43 10.10 -6.51
N GLN A 116 -11.47 10.30 -7.81
CA GLN A 116 -11.40 9.20 -8.77
C GLN A 116 -10.01 8.55 -8.80
N LEU A 117 -8.94 9.32 -8.60
CA LEU A 117 -7.59 8.76 -8.42
C LEU A 117 -7.50 7.94 -7.13
N LEU A 118 -7.95 8.50 -5.99
CA LEU A 118 -7.97 7.81 -4.70
C LEU A 118 -8.80 6.52 -4.72
N ALA A 119 -9.90 6.49 -5.46
CA ALA A 119 -10.84 5.37 -5.51
C ALA A 119 -10.59 4.37 -6.65
N HIS A 120 -9.53 4.56 -7.44
CA HIS A 120 -9.26 3.76 -8.65
C HIS A 120 -10.43 3.75 -9.66
N THR A 121 -11.15 4.86 -9.76
CA THR A 121 -12.30 5.04 -10.68
C THR A 121 -12.04 6.04 -11.80
N SER A 122 -10.81 6.49 -11.95
CA SER A 122 -10.35 7.36 -13.04
C SER A 122 -10.44 6.68 -14.41
N GLY A 123 -10.31 5.35 -14.45
CA GLY A 123 -10.21 4.56 -15.68
C GLY A 123 -8.80 4.53 -16.30
N LEU A 124 -7.81 5.19 -15.69
CA LEU A 124 -6.41 5.12 -16.12
C LEU A 124 -5.91 3.68 -16.11
N ALA A 125 -5.15 3.33 -17.12
CA ALA A 125 -4.45 2.06 -17.16
C ALA A 125 -3.35 2.02 -16.09
N ASP A 126 -3.04 0.82 -15.62
CA ASP A 126 -1.91 0.58 -14.73
C ASP A 126 -0.62 0.47 -15.54
N TYR A 127 0.31 1.41 -15.33
CA TYR A 127 1.58 1.40 -16.06
C TYR A 127 2.44 0.17 -15.75
N LEU A 128 2.27 -0.43 -14.55
CA LEU A 128 3.10 -1.51 -14.04
C LEU A 128 2.53 -2.90 -14.35
N GLU A 129 1.24 -3.13 -14.09
CA GLU A 129 0.59 -4.45 -14.21
C GLU A 129 -0.24 -4.62 -15.50
N ASP A 130 -0.65 -3.54 -16.18
CA ASP A 130 -1.41 -3.67 -17.43
C ASP A 130 -0.51 -4.00 -18.61
N ARG A 131 -1.09 -4.74 -19.57
CA ARG A 131 -0.41 -5.07 -20.81
C ARG A 131 -0.28 -3.83 -21.69
N GLN A 132 0.94 -3.52 -22.10
CA GLN A 132 1.28 -2.43 -23.02
C GLN A 132 0.99 -2.82 -24.48
N SER A 133 1.08 -1.86 -25.40
CA SER A 133 0.82 -2.05 -26.84
C SER A 133 1.71 -3.11 -27.49
N ASP A 134 2.95 -3.26 -27.02
CA ASP A 134 3.90 -4.31 -27.42
C ASP A 134 3.63 -5.65 -26.71
N ARG A 135 2.51 -5.78 -26.00
CA ARG A 135 2.09 -6.95 -25.21
C ARG A 135 2.95 -7.26 -23.99
N THR A 136 3.88 -6.41 -23.63
CA THR A 136 4.67 -6.56 -22.40
C THR A 136 3.88 -6.11 -21.16
N VAL A 137 4.32 -6.59 -19.99
CA VAL A 137 3.87 -6.14 -18.66
C VAL A 137 5.12 -5.73 -17.90
N LEU A 138 5.20 -4.47 -17.49
CA LEU A 138 6.43 -3.93 -16.90
C LEU A 138 6.83 -4.71 -15.63
N LEU A 139 5.87 -5.04 -14.76
CA LEU A 139 6.14 -5.83 -13.55
C LEU A 139 6.80 -7.19 -13.86
N HIS A 140 6.39 -7.85 -14.95
CA HIS A 140 7.00 -9.12 -15.34
C HIS A 140 8.46 -8.96 -15.78
N ILE A 141 8.75 -7.87 -16.49
CA ILE A 141 10.10 -7.56 -16.96
C ILE A 141 11.01 -7.27 -15.75
N VAL A 142 10.61 -6.33 -14.91
CA VAL A 142 11.45 -5.85 -13.79
C VAL A 142 11.62 -6.88 -12.68
N SER A 143 10.70 -7.83 -12.54
CA SER A 143 10.79 -8.93 -11.58
C SER A 143 11.53 -10.17 -12.12
N ALA A 144 11.97 -10.15 -13.38
CA ALA A 144 12.81 -11.21 -13.94
C ALA A 144 14.29 -11.03 -13.51
N PRO A 145 15.08 -12.09 -13.50
CA PRO A 145 16.52 -11.97 -13.25
C PRO A 145 17.17 -10.97 -14.23
N GLY A 146 17.91 -10.00 -13.68
CA GLY A 146 18.55 -8.93 -14.45
C GLY A 146 17.59 -7.87 -15.02
N GLY A 147 16.32 -7.89 -14.63
CA GLY A 147 15.30 -6.95 -15.11
C GLY A 147 15.23 -5.64 -14.35
N ASP A 148 16.03 -5.45 -13.29
CA ASP A 148 15.99 -4.22 -12.49
C ASP A 148 16.35 -3.01 -13.35
N ARG A 149 15.44 -2.07 -13.44
CA ARG A 149 15.61 -0.79 -14.14
C ARG A 149 14.75 0.29 -13.52
N GLY A 150 15.28 1.52 -13.54
CA GLY A 150 14.56 2.69 -13.05
C GLY A 150 13.71 3.33 -14.14
N TRP A 151 12.77 4.14 -13.69
CA TRP A 151 11.97 5.07 -14.50
C TRP A 151 11.61 6.30 -13.67
N THR A 152 11.28 7.36 -14.38
CA THR A 152 10.79 8.60 -13.81
C THR A 152 9.25 8.64 -13.83
N ARG A 153 8.66 9.62 -13.16
CA ARG A 153 7.21 9.87 -13.27
C ARG A 153 6.81 10.24 -14.70
N ASP A 154 7.66 10.96 -15.41
CA ASP A 154 7.39 11.31 -16.82
C ASP A 154 7.32 10.06 -17.70
N ASP A 155 8.19 9.06 -17.47
CA ASP A 155 8.10 7.77 -18.16
C ASP A 155 6.78 7.05 -17.88
N VAL A 156 6.25 7.13 -16.64
CA VAL A 156 4.93 6.59 -16.29
C VAL A 156 3.82 7.29 -17.10
N LEU A 157 3.87 8.61 -17.19
CA LEU A 157 2.88 9.38 -17.97
C LEU A 157 3.00 9.07 -19.47
N GLU A 158 4.22 8.93 -20.01
CA GLU A 158 4.46 8.53 -21.41
C GLU A 158 3.93 7.11 -21.71
N ILE A 159 4.11 6.16 -20.78
CA ILE A 159 3.51 4.82 -20.90
C ILE A 159 1.99 4.93 -21.01
N ASN A 160 1.36 5.78 -20.18
CA ASN A 160 -0.10 5.97 -20.23
C ASN A 160 -0.57 6.68 -21.49
N ARG A 161 0.19 7.65 -22.01
CA ARG A 161 -0.14 8.36 -23.26
C ARG A 161 -0.05 7.47 -24.50
N HIS A 162 0.97 6.61 -24.57
CA HIS A 162 1.38 6.01 -25.84
C HIS A 162 1.42 4.48 -25.83
N ARG A 163 1.46 3.85 -24.66
CA ARG A 163 1.69 2.40 -24.58
C ARG A 163 0.56 1.61 -23.91
N THR A 164 -0.35 2.29 -23.21
CA THR A 164 -1.52 1.65 -22.60
C THR A 164 -2.82 2.29 -23.09
N THR A 165 -3.95 1.66 -22.77
CA THR A 165 -5.27 2.18 -23.11
C THR A 165 -6.11 2.28 -21.85
N PRO A 166 -6.73 3.44 -21.55
CA PRO A 166 -7.66 3.57 -20.43
C PRO A 166 -8.78 2.52 -20.49
N ARG A 167 -9.24 2.08 -19.33
CA ARG A 167 -10.20 0.98 -19.21
C ARG A 167 -11.65 1.40 -19.38
N PHE A 168 -11.96 2.64 -19.04
CA PHE A 168 -13.28 3.27 -19.12
C PHE A 168 -13.16 4.76 -18.89
N ALA A 169 -14.17 5.54 -19.29
CA ALA A 169 -14.21 6.98 -19.03
C ALA A 169 -14.41 7.28 -17.53
N PRO A 170 -13.79 8.35 -16.99
CA PRO A 170 -14.03 8.83 -15.64
C PRO A 170 -15.53 9.04 -15.37
N GLY A 171 -15.98 8.80 -14.12
CA GLY A 171 -17.39 8.88 -13.75
C GLY A 171 -18.20 7.61 -13.99
N SER A 172 -17.60 6.55 -14.54
CA SER A 172 -18.25 5.23 -14.62
C SER A 172 -18.38 4.59 -13.22
N ARG A 173 -19.26 3.57 -13.12
CA ARG A 173 -19.41 2.79 -11.88
C ARG A 173 -18.33 1.71 -11.70
N ARG A 174 -17.34 1.66 -12.58
CA ARG A 174 -16.26 0.66 -12.59
C ARG A 174 -15.08 1.16 -11.78
N ALA A 175 -14.31 0.22 -11.25
CA ALA A 175 -12.97 0.48 -10.70
C ALA A 175 -11.94 -0.36 -11.46
N HIS A 176 -10.76 0.18 -11.63
CA HIS A 176 -9.58 -0.51 -12.13
C HIS A 176 -8.39 -0.05 -11.31
N TYR A 177 -7.81 -0.98 -10.55
CA TYR A 177 -6.63 -0.69 -9.74
C TYR A 177 -5.49 -0.22 -10.65
N SER A 178 -4.91 0.93 -10.33
CA SER A 178 -3.88 1.54 -11.18
C SER A 178 -2.88 2.30 -10.31
N ASP A 179 -1.63 1.91 -10.41
CA ASP A 179 -0.49 2.57 -9.75
C ASP A 179 -0.25 3.97 -10.34
N THR A 180 -0.63 4.18 -11.62
CA THR A 180 -0.62 5.51 -12.26
C THR A 180 -1.39 6.56 -11.46
N ASN A 181 -2.53 6.19 -10.86
CA ASN A 181 -3.31 7.12 -10.04
C ASN A 181 -2.47 7.71 -8.90
N PHE A 182 -1.67 6.88 -8.24
CA PHE A 182 -0.88 7.29 -7.08
C PHE A 182 0.40 8.01 -7.46
N GLN A 183 0.97 7.76 -8.64
CA GLN A 183 2.03 8.60 -9.20
C GLN A 183 1.52 10.03 -9.47
N ILE A 184 0.30 10.17 -9.99
CA ILE A 184 -0.33 11.49 -10.19
C ILE A 184 -0.68 12.14 -8.84
N LEU A 185 -1.15 11.38 -7.83
CA LEU A 185 -1.37 11.92 -6.48
C LEU A 185 -0.06 12.38 -5.82
N GLY A 186 1.05 11.67 -6.05
CA GLY A 186 2.37 12.12 -5.63
C GLY A 186 2.75 13.46 -6.24
N LEU A 187 2.57 13.63 -7.58
CA LEU A 187 2.76 14.89 -8.26
C LEU A 187 1.88 16.02 -7.71
N LEU A 188 0.61 15.70 -7.42
CA LEU A 188 -0.34 16.64 -6.84
C LEU A 188 0.13 17.16 -5.47
N ILE A 189 0.56 16.24 -4.57
CA ILE A 189 1.09 16.61 -3.26
C ILE A 189 2.29 17.54 -3.40
N GLU A 190 3.23 17.19 -4.27
CA GLU A 190 4.43 18.01 -4.52
C GLU A 190 4.10 19.38 -5.09
N THR A 191 3.15 19.45 -6.03
CA THR A 191 2.71 20.71 -6.65
C THR A 191 2.06 21.64 -5.64
N ILE A 192 1.13 21.13 -4.82
CA ILE A 192 0.39 21.95 -3.84
C ILE A 192 1.34 22.45 -2.74
N THR A 193 2.27 21.61 -2.30
CA THR A 193 3.15 21.94 -1.16
C THR A 193 4.44 22.65 -1.56
N GLY A 194 4.85 22.57 -2.83
CA GLY A 194 6.15 23.04 -3.32
C GLY A 194 7.33 22.22 -2.76
N ARG A 195 7.09 20.98 -2.24
CA ARG A 195 8.09 20.14 -1.57
C ARG A 195 8.04 18.74 -2.12
N THR A 196 9.17 18.01 -2.09
CA THR A 196 9.24 16.62 -2.53
C THR A 196 8.28 15.71 -1.74
N PHE A 197 7.89 14.58 -2.33
CA PHE A 197 7.07 13.56 -1.66
C PHE A 197 7.74 13.08 -0.36
N GLU A 198 9.05 12.86 -0.37
CA GLU A 198 9.83 12.50 0.81
C GLU A 198 9.72 13.55 1.93
N ALA A 199 9.91 14.84 1.60
CA ALA A 199 9.81 15.91 2.58
C ALA A 199 8.40 16.01 3.19
N ASN A 200 7.35 15.81 2.37
CA ASN A 200 5.97 15.75 2.85
C ASN A 200 5.73 14.56 3.78
N LEU A 201 6.20 13.37 3.41
CA LEU A 201 6.11 12.18 4.25
C LEU A 201 6.79 12.41 5.60
N ARG A 202 8.04 12.86 5.58
CA ARG A 202 8.84 13.10 6.78
C ARG A 202 8.19 14.11 7.72
N ASP A 203 7.88 15.30 7.22
CA ASP A 203 7.50 16.42 8.07
C ASP A 203 6.04 16.39 8.50
N ARG A 204 5.16 15.80 7.70
CA ARG A 204 3.72 15.73 7.97
C ARG A 204 3.26 14.45 8.64
N ILE A 205 4.05 13.37 8.51
CA ILE A 205 3.67 12.06 9.06
C ILE A 205 4.75 11.51 9.98
N CYS A 206 6.00 11.31 9.49
CA CYS A 206 7.01 10.59 10.26
C CYS A 206 7.43 11.33 11.52
N VAL A 207 7.81 12.59 11.41
CA VAL A 207 8.23 13.42 12.57
C VAL A 207 7.11 13.57 13.60
N PRO A 208 5.86 13.96 13.24
CA PRO A 208 4.77 14.09 14.21
C PRO A 208 4.37 12.79 14.92
N LEU A 209 4.62 11.63 14.29
CA LEU A 209 4.31 10.32 14.86
C LEU A 209 5.51 9.60 15.46
N GLY A 210 6.73 10.12 15.30
CA GLY A 210 7.97 9.49 15.76
C GLY A 210 8.35 8.23 14.98
N LEU A 211 7.99 8.16 13.68
CA LEU A 211 8.30 7.01 12.82
C LEU A 211 9.75 7.11 12.34
N THR A 212 10.67 6.45 13.01
CA THR A 212 12.11 6.55 12.71
C THR A 212 12.58 5.56 11.66
N GLY A 213 11.83 4.48 11.42
CA GLY A 213 12.12 3.45 10.42
C GLY A 213 11.37 3.65 9.09
N THR A 214 10.65 4.78 8.91
CA THR A 214 9.80 5.02 7.74
C THR A 214 10.39 6.07 6.81
N HIS A 215 10.70 5.67 5.56
CA HIS A 215 11.38 6.51 4.55
C HIS A 215 10.86 6.24 3.14
N VAL A 216 11.03 7.20 2.23
CA VAL A 216 10.92 6.94 0.80
C VAL A 216 12.23 6.32 0.32
N PHE A 217 12.20 5.16 -0.31
CA PHE A 217 13.41 4.49 -0.80
C PHE A 217 14.01 5.23 -2.01
N GLY A 218 15.35 5.25 -2.08
CA GLY A 218 16.10 5.91 -3.16
C GLY A 218 16.36 7.39 -2.94
N THR A 219 16.03 7.92 -1.75
CA THR A 219 16.37 9.28 -1.32
C THR A 219 17.60 9.28 -0.40
N GLU A 220 18.13 10.47 -0.07
CA GLU A 220 19.33 10.58 0.78
C GLU A 220 19.16 9.99 2.18
N SER A 221 17.92 10.04 2.71
CA SER A 221 17.59 9.51 4.04
C SER A 221 17.21 8.03 4.05
N SER A 222 17.18 7.37 2.87
CA SER A 222 16.75 5.99 2.77
C SER A 222 17.85 5.01 3.22
N PRO A 223 17.46 3.85 3.80
CA PRO A 223 18.41 2.77 4.04
C PRO A 223 18.98 2.24 2.72
N VAL A 224 20.17 1.66 2.80
CA VAL A 224 20.74 0.91 1.66
C VAL A 224 19.84 -0.29 1.37
N TYR A 225 19.67 -0.64 0.10
CA TYR A 225 18.77 -1.75 -0.32
C TYR A 225 19.03 -3.06 0.44
N ASP A 226 20.29 -3.36 0.71
CA ASP A 226 20.68 -4.61 1.38
C ASP A 226 20.42 -4.59 2.91
N ASP A 227 20.10 -3.43 3.47
CA ASP A 227 19.66 -3.29 4.88
C ASP A 227 18.15 -3.41 5.05
N VAL A 228 17.40 -3.40 3.94
CA VAL A 228 15.96 -3.65 3.92
C VAL A 228 15.69 -5.14 3.75
N ALA A 229 14.67 -5.64 4.41
CA ALA A 229 14.31 -7.05 4.34
C ALA A 229 14.11 -7.53 2.91
N THR A 230 14.80 -8.61 2.56
CA THR A 230 14.88 -9.10 1.18
C THR A 230 13.53 -9.63 0.71
N MET A 231 13.02 -9.08 -0.39
CA MET A 231 11.85 -9.64 -1.08
C MET A 231 12.23 -10.94 -1.79
N LEU A 232 11.32 -11.93 -1.74
CA LEU A 232 11.52 -13.25 -2.31
C LEU A 232 10.49 -13.57 -3.40
N ARG A 233 10.93 -14.28 -4.42
CA ARG A 233 10.07 -14.96 -5.41
C ARG A 233 10.32 -16.47 -5.31
N GLY A 234 9.50 -17.14 -4.50
CA GLY A 234 9.81 -18.49 -4.06
C GLY A 234 11.05 -18.50 -3.16
N LYS A 235 12.11 -19.22 -3.56
CA LYS A 235 13.40 -19.25 -2.85
C LYS A 235 14.41 -18.22 -3.35
N ALA A 236 14.12 -17.57 -4.47
CA ALA A 236 15.05 -16.62 -5.08
C ALA A 236 14.89 -15.22 -4.49
N ALA A 237 16.01 -14.65 -4.03
CA ALA A 237 16.06 -13.25 -3.64
C ALA A 237 15.80 -12.35 -4.86
N LEU A 238 14.91 -11.40 -4.72
CA LEU A 238 14.63 -10.40 -5.74
C LEU A 238 15.41 -9.13 -5.42
N ARG A 239 16.33 -8.77 -6.32
CA ARG A 239 17.13 -7.56 -6.18
C ARG A 239 16.70 -6.54 -7.23
N ILE A 240 15.93 -5.54 -6.81
CA ILE A 240 15.30 -4.54 -7.68
C ILE A 240 15.40 -3.11 -7.10
N PRO A 241 16.61 -2.63 -6.73
CA PRO A 241 16.76 -1.31 -6.11
C PRO A 241 16.29 -0.17 -7.01
N LEU A 242 16.53 -0.24 -8.34
CA LEU A 242 16.10 0.81 -9.27
C LEU A 242 14.58 0.87 -9.39
N VAL A 243 13.92 -0.28 -9.43
CA VAL A 243 12.45 -0.35 -9.39
C VAL A 243 11.91 0.29 -8.13
N MET A 244 12.44 -0.09 -6.95
CA MET A 244 11.94 0.43 -5.66
C MET A 244 12.16 1.93 -5.51
N ALA A 245 13.23 2.48 -6.08
CA ALA A 245 13.46 3.91 -6.14
C ALA A 245 12.51 4.65 -7.11
N SER A 246 11.93 3.94 -8.10
CA SER A 246 11.05 4.52 -9.12
C SER A 246 9.56 4.54 -8.71
N VAL A 247 9.13 3.57 -7.90
CA VAL A 247 7.70 3.44 -7.49
C VAL A 247 7.31 4.41 -6.34
N THR A 248 8.03 5.44 -6.08
CA THR A 248 7.89 6.47 -5.03
C THR A 248 6.52 6.49 -4.29
N ALA A 249 5.53 7.21 -4.82
CA ALA A 249 4.21 7.41 -4.19
C ALA A 249 3.25 6.22 -4.34
N ASP A 250 3.48 5.28 -5.24
CA ASP A 250 2.61 4.12 -5.42
C ASP A 250 3.11 2.85 -4.71
N GLY A 251 4.42 2.81 -4.31
CA GLY A 251 5.00 1.62 -3.70
C GLY A 251 6.35 1.76 -3.02
N GLY A 252 6.95 2.97 -2.98
CA GLY A 252 8.37 3.18 -2.65
C GLY A 252 8.68 3.43 -1.17
N ILE A 253 7.74 3.30 -0.24
CA ILE A 253 8.04 3.48 1.19
C ILE A 253 8.63 2.19 1.77
N VAL A 254 9.69 2.38 2.56
CA VAL A 254 10.23 1.42 3.51
C VAL A 254 9.71 1.78 4.89
N SER A 255 9.33 0.79 5.70
CA SER A 255 8.87 0.99 7.08
C SER A 255 9.09 -0.29 7.89
N SER A 256 8.85 -0.24 9.19
CA SER A 256 8.82 -1.40 10.07
C SER A 256 7.39 -1.79 10.45
N ALA A 257 7.19 -2.96 11.07
CA ALA A 257 5.88 -3.35 11.57
C ALA A 257 5.45 -2.45 12.74
N ALA A 258 6.38 -2.03 13.59
CA ALA A 258 6.14 -1.12 14.71
C ALA A 258 5.69 0.27 14.23
N ASP A 259 6.41 0.86 13.27
CA ASP A 259 6.03 2.15 12.65
C ASP A 259 4.67 2.03 11.93
N SER A 260 4.44 0.93 11.22
CA SER A 260 3.18 0.68 10.51
C SER A 260 1.98 0.59 11.45
N ILE A 261 2.12 -0.02 12.64
CA ILE A 261 1.08 -0.03 13.69
C ILE A 261 0.83 1.39 14.22
N THR A 262 1.90 2.15 14.50
CA THR A 262 1.79 3.54 14.95
C THR A 262 1.07 4.41 13.92
N PHE A 263 1.41 4.25 12.63
CA PHE A 263 0.74 4.93 11.53
C PHE A 263 -0.74 4.53 11.44
N LEU A 264 -1.07 3.24 11.45
CA LEU A 264 -2.46 2.76 11.39
C LEU A 264 -3.30 3.30 12.53
N ARG A 265 -2.76 3.30 13.75
CA ARG A 265 -3.42 3.89 14.93
C ARG A 265 -3.74 5.37 14.68
N ALA A 266 -2.77 6.15 14.23
CA ALA A 266 -2.96 7.56 13.93
C ALA A 266 -3.98 7.79 12.80
N PHE A 267 -3.97 6.93 11.76
CA PHE A 267 -4.89 6.98 10.63
C PHE A 267 -6.34 6.74 11.03
N PHE A 268 -6.60 5.72 11.85
CA PHE A 268 -7.97 5.33 12.23
C PHE A 268 -8.50 6.04 13.48
N THR A 269 -7.68 6.83 14.20
CA THR A 269 -8.13 7.64 15.35
C THR A 269 -8.28 9.12 15.05
N GLY A 270 -8.09 9.55 13.79
CA GLY A 270 -8.25 10.95 13.40
C GLY A 270 -7.05 11.85 13.77
N ARG A 271 -5.91 11.28 14.13
CA ARG A 271 -4.70 12.05 14.48
C ARG A 271 -4.02 12.63 13.22
N LEU A 272 -4.16 11.99 12.05
CA LEU A 272 -3.58 12.45 10.80
C LEU A 272 -4.48 13.41 10.02
N PHE A 273 -5.80 13.22 10.11
CA PHE A 273 -6.82 14.05 9.45
C PHE A 273 -8.16 13.90 10.19
N PRO A 274 -9.16 14.78 9.96
CA PRO A 274 -10.45 14.71 10.66
C PRO A 274 -11.14 13.35 10.54
N ASN A 275 -11.51 12.77 11.67
CA ASN A 275 -12.03 11.39 11.76
C ASN A 275 -13.31 11.15 10.91
N HIS A 276 -14.11 12.19 10.69
CA HIS A 276 -15.33 12.08 9.87
C HIS A 276 -15.02 11.77 8.39
N TYR A 277 -13.79 12.01 7.89
CA TYR A 277 -13.38 11.60 6.54
C TYR A 277 -13.35 10.08 6.37
N LEU A 278 -13.11 9.31 7.44
CA LEU A 278 -13.13 7.85 7.39
C LEU A 278 -14.50 7.30 6.96
N ALA A 279 -15.60 7.97 7.34
CA ALA A 279 -16.93 7.56 6.90
C ALA A 279 -17.13 7.78 5.39
N GLU A 280 -16.60 8.88 4.84
CA GLU A 280 -16.64 9.15 3.41
C GLU A 280 -15.74 8.17 2.63
N MET A 281 -14.55 7.86 3.14
CA MET A 281 -13.61 6.92 2.51
C MET A 281 -14.22 5.51 2.37
N GLN A 282 -15.14 5.13 3.26
CA GLN A 282 -15.82 3.84 3.27
C GLN A 282 -17.10 3.79 2.42
N GLN A 283 -17.42 4.85 1.71
CA GLN A 283 -18.56 4.86 0.81
C GLN A 283 -18.21 4.26 -0.56
N GLN A 284 -19.22 3.73 -1.24
CA GLN A 284 -19.14 3.28 -2.63
C GLN A 284 -18.03 2.26 -2.90
N TRP A 285 -17.95 1.22 -2.09
CA TRP A 285 -17.03 0.10 -2.31
C TRP A 285 -17.18 -0.48 -3.71
N ARG A 286 -16.05 -0.67 -4.41
CA ARG A 286 -15.99 -1.23 -5.75
C ARG A 286 -14.96 -2.36 -5.78
N ARG A 287 -15.31 -3.47 -6.39
CA ARG A 287 -14.39 -4.60 -6.55
C ARG A 287 -13.25 -4.23 -7.48
N VAL A 288 -12.02 -4.42 -7.01
CA VAL A 288 -10.78 -4.29 -7.81
C VAL A 288 -10.18 -5.65 -8.11
N PHE A 289 -10.08 -6.52 -7.10
CA PHE A 289 -9.69 -7.93 -7.21
C PHE A 289 -10.52 -8.73 -6.22
N PHE A 290 -10.84 -9.99 -6.52
CA PHE A 290 -11.50 -10.85 -5.54
C PHE A 290 -10.51 -11.28 -4.45
N PRO A 291 -10.82 -11.15 -3.15
CA PRO A 291 -12.05 -10.62 -2.52
C PRO A 291 -11.94 -9.13 -2.12
N LEU A 292 -11.04 -8.37 -2.74
CA LEU A 292 -10.73 -7.00 -2.38
C LEU A 292 -11.65 -5.99 -3.06
N GLU A 293 -12.11 -5.02 -2.29
CA GLU A 293 -12.84 -3.85 -2.75
C GLU A 293 -12.10 -2.57 -2.35
N TYR A 294 -12.38 -1.48 -3.05
CA TYR A 294 -11.75 -0.19 -2.82
C TYR A 294 -12.80 0.90 -2.66
N GLY A 295 -12.67 1.69 -1.60
CA GLY A 295 -13.38 2.94 -1.36
C GLY A 295 -12.54 4.14 -1.79
N VAL A 296 -12.67 5.27 -1.15
CA VAL A 296 -11.84 6.44 -1.41
C VAL A 296 -10.53 6.33 -0.63
N GLY A 297 -9.47 5.84 -1.27
CA GLY A 297 -8.16 5.68 -0.66
C GLY A 297 -8.02 4.54 0.36
N LEU A 298 -9.01 3.66 0.45
CA LEU A 298 -9.02 2.59 1.44
C LEU A 298 -9.42 1.26 0.81
N MET A 299 -8.64 0.22 1.05
CA MET A 299 -8.94 -1.14 0.63
C MET A 299 -9.76 -1.85 1.71
N ARG A 300 -10.78 -2.62 1.30
CA ARG A 300 -11.54 -3.52 2.13
C ARG A 300 -11.26 -4.96 1.74
N PHE A 301 -10.90 -5.77 2.73
CA PHE A 301 -10.84 -7.21 2.59
C PHE A 301 -12.02 -7.83 3.35
N GLU A 302 -12.89 -8.54 2.63
CA GLU A 302 -14.01 -9.26 3.20
C GLU A 302 -14.25 -10.55 2.41
N LEU A 303 -14.20 -11.70 3.08
CA LEU A 303 -14.53 -12.97 2.42
C LEU A 303 -16.05 -13.14 2.31
N PRO A 304 -16.56 -13.70 1.19
CA PRO A 304 -17.95 -14.07 1.09
C PRO A 304 -18.37 -15.03 2.19
N ARG A 305 -19.57 -14.85 2.72
CA ARG A 305 -20.13 -15.68 3.81
C ARG A 305 -20.12 -17.18 3.50
N LEU A 306 -20.23 -17.54 2.23
CA LEU A 306 -20.16 -18.91 1.74
C LEU A 306 -18.77 -19.56 1.99
N MET A 307 -17.70 -18.77 2.03
CA MET A 307 -16.33 -19.24 2.30
C MET A 307 -16.02 -19.31 3.81
N SER A 308 -16.93 -18.86 4.67
CA SER A 308 -16.81 -18.93 6.13
C SER A 308 -18.17 -19.27 6.75
N PRO A 309 -18.70 -20.50 6.52
CA PRO A 309 -20.08 -20.84 6.87
C PRO A 309 -20.33 -20.91 8.39
N PHE A 310 -19.30 -21.14 9.19
CA PHE A 310 -19.38 -21.33 10.65
C PHE A 310 -19.07 -20.07 11.45
N ALA A 311 -18.51 -19.03 10.85
CA ALA A 311 -18.20 -17.78 11.53
C ALA A 311 -18.38 -16.60 10.56
N ARG A 312 -18.78 -15.44 11.09
CA ARG A 312 -18.82 -14.21 10.29
C ARG A 312 -17.37 -13.83 9.94
N PRO A 313 -17.01 -13.75 8.64
CA PRO A 313 -15.67 -13.35 8.27
C PRO A 313 -15.39 -11.93 8.78
N PRO A 314 -14.14 -11.66 9.25
CA PRO A 314 -13.78 -10.31 9.64
C PRO A 314 -13.78 -9.38 8.42
N VAL A 315 -14.18 -8.14 8.62
CA VAL A 315 -13.96 -7.04 7.69
C VAL A 315 -12.66 -6.37 8.09
N LEU A 316 -11.75 -6.19 7.13
CA LEU A 316 -10.47 -5.56 7.36
C LEU A 316 -10.33 -4.36 6.43
N LEU A 317 -9.95 -3.22 6.99
CA LEU A 317 -9.81 -1.93 6.31
C LEU A 317 -8.34 -1.51 6.34
N GLY A 318 -7.79 -1.15 5.19
CA GLY A 318 -6.37 -0.80 5.13
C GLY A 318 -5.79 -0.95 3.74
N HIS A 319 -4.62 -1.56 3.63
CA HIS A 319 -4.00 -1.88 2.34
C HIS A 319 -3.03 -3.06 2.45
N SER A 320 -2.74 -3.68 1.31
CA SER A 320 -1.73 -4.74 1.19
C SER A 320 -0.72 -4.43 0.08
N GLY A 321 0.48 -5.01 0.19
CA GLY A 321 1.53 -4.94 -0.82
C GLY A 321 1.68 -6.25 -1.60
N VAL A 322 2.19 -6.17 -2.83
CA VAL A 322 2.41 -7.32 -3.72
C VAL A 322 3.42 -8.34 -3.14
N ASN A 323 4.30 -7.90 -2.26
CA ASN A 323 5.28 -8.72 -1.52
C ASN A 323 4.70 -9.38 -0.26
N GLY A 324 3.38 -9.31 -0.06
CA GLY A 324 2.69 -9.84 1.11
C GLY A 324 2.71 -8.93 2.34
N THR A 325 3.01 -7.65 2.15
CA THR A 325 2.84 -6.63 3.19
C THR A 325 1.36 -6.43 3.50
N LEU A 326 1.08 -6.23 4.77
CA LEU A 326 -0.26 -6.07 5.35
C LEU A 326 -0.25 -4.86 6.27
N MET A 327 -1.22 -3.97 6.09
CA MET A 327 -1.50 -2.85 6.98
C MET A 327 -3.03 -2.70 7.08
N PHE A 328 -3.63 -3.32 8.11
CA PHE A 328 -5.08 -3.39 8.24
C PHE A 328 -5.57 -3.10 9.65
N PHE A 329 -6.76 -2.54 9.73
CA PHE A 329 -7.58 -2.38 10.91
C PHE A 329 -8.80 -3.31 10.84
N GLU A 330 -9.08 -4.05 11.92
CA GLU A 330 -10.28 -4.86 12.10
C GLU A 330 -11.22 -4.13 13.08
N PRO A 331 -12.34 -3.55 12.60
CA PRO A 331 -13.16 -2.65 13.43
C PRO A 331 -13.98 -3.32 14.52
N ASN A 332 -14.35 -4.62 14.39
CA ASN A 332 -15.22 -5.27 15.38
C ASN A 332 -14.51 -5.56 16.70
N HIS A 333 -13.21 -5.88 16.66
CA HIS A 333 -12.38 -6.14 17.84
C HIS A 333 -11.34 -5.03 18.05
N THR A 334 -11.40 -3.97 17.23
CA THR A 334 -10.49 -2.82 17.28
C THR A 334 -9.01 -3.22 17.21
N LEU A 335 -8.68 -4.17 16.31
CA LEU A 335 -7.33 -4.68 16.15
C LEU A 335 -6.61 -4.01 14.97
N LEU A 336 -5.36 -3.66 15.18
CA LEU A 336 -4.41 -3.23 14.16
C LEU A 336 -3.50 -4.42 13.83
N VAL A 337 -3.28 -4.66 12.54
CA VAL A 337 -2.41 -5.73 12.05
C VAL A 337 -1.45 -5.13 11.01
N ALA A 338 -0.15 -5.24 11.25
CA ALA A 338 0.87 -4.81 10.32
C ALA A 338 2.00 -5.83 10.23
N GLY A 339 2.60 -5.96 9.06
CA GLY A 339 3.71 -6.86 8.82
C GLY A 339 3.88 -7.25 7.36
N THR A 340 4.75 -8.20 7.12
CA THR A 340 5.02 -8.72 5.78
C THR A 340 5.40 -10.20 5.82
N VAL A 341 5.24 -10.89 4.70
CA VAL A 341 5.81 -12.23 4.48
C VAL A 341 6.95 -12.20 3.44
N ASN A 342 7.26 -11.01 2.92
CA ASN A 342 8.27 -10.74 1.90
C ASN A 342 8.28 -11.71 0.71
N GLN A 343 7.10 -12.22 0.33
CA GLN A 343 6.92 -13.18 -0.75
C GLN A 343 5.99 -12.63 -1.83
N LEU A 344 6.48 -12.55 -3.07
CA LEU A 344 5.65 -12.14 -4.18
C LEU A 344 4.60 -13.20 -4.55
N ARG A 345 4.87 -14.46 -4.26
CA ARG A 345 3.95 -15.58 -4.57
C ARG A 345 4.04 -16.70 -3.54
N PRO A 346 2.92 -17.32 -3.17
CA PRO A 346 1.55 -16.97 -3.59
C PRO A 346 1.04 -15.71 -2.90
N ARG A 347 0.36 -14.82 -3.63
CA ARG A 347 -0.20 -13.55 -3.10
C ARG A 347 -1.16 -13.75 -1.90
N SER A 348 -1.73 -14.95 -1.76
CA SER A 348 -2.64 -15.30 -0.64
C SER A 348 -1.94 -15.52 0.70
N LEU A 349 -0.60 -15.62 0.73
CA LEU A 349 0.13 -16.04 1.93
C LEU A 349 -0.04 -15.04 3.08
N GLY A 350 0.17 -13.74 2.81
CA GLY A 350 -0.02 -12.68 3.79
C GLY A 350 -1.46 -12.65 4.34
N TYR A 351 -2.46 -12.72 3.46
CA TYR A 351 -3.87 -12.71 3.88
C TYR A 351 -4.23 -13.89 4.80
N ARG A 352 -3.67 -15.09 4.56
CA ARG A 352 -3.88 -16.25 5.44
C ARG A 352 -3.29 -16.02 6.83
N LEU A 353 -2.09 -15.44 6.89
CA LEU A 353 -1.46 -15.08 8.17
C LEU A 353 -2.29 -14.03 8.90
N MET A 354 -2.72 -12.97 8.24
CA MET A 354 -3.56 -11.91 8.79
C MET A 354 -4.88 -12.44 9.35
N LEU A 355 -5.62 -13.23 8.56
CA LEU A 355 -6.90 -13.81 9.00
C LEU A 355 -6.71 -14.71 10.23
N GLY A 356 -5.66 -15.54 10.23
CA GLY A 356 -5.33 -16.37 11.38
C GLY A 356 -5.01 -15.53 12.62
N ALA A 357 -4.27 -14.43 12.45
CA ALA A 357 -3.89 -13.54 13.55
C ALA A 357 -5.12 -12.85 14.17
N VAL A 358 -6.03 -12.31 13.35
CA VAL A 358 -7.29 -11.72 13.84
C VAL A 358 -8.15 -12.74 14.60
N GLN A 359 -8.18 -14.01 14.16
CA GLN A 359 -8.90 -15.08 14.84
C GLN A 359 -8.23 -15.54 16.14
N ALA A 360 -6.90 -15.45 16.21
CA ALA A 360 -6.10 -15.87 17.37
C ALA A 360 -5.98 -14.78 18.44
N ALA A 361 -6.10 -13.52 18.07
CA ALA A 361 -6.00 -12.38 18.99
C ALA A 361 -7.05 -12.45 20.12
N PRO A 362 -6.77 -11.88 21.31
CA PRO A 362 -7.75 -11.76 22.37
C PRO A 362 -8.97 -10.96 21.90
N ARG A 363 -10.13 -11.29 22.45
CA ARG A 363 -11.40 -10.62 22.22
C ARG A 363 -11.73 -9.73 23.40
#